data_3dc34ea802c77b805d416a37eb36f842
#
_entry.id   3dc34ea802c77b805d416a37eb36f842
#
_cell.length_a   1.000
_cell.length_b   1.000
_cell.length_c   1.000
_cell.angle_alpha   90.00
_cell.angle_beta   90.00
_cell.angle_gamma   90.00
#
_symmetry.space_group_name_H-M   'P 1'
#
loop_
_entity.id
_entity.type
_entity.pdbx_description
1 polymer ?
#
loop_
_entity_poly.entity_id
_entity_poly.type
_entity_poly.pdbx_seq_one_letter_code
_entity_poly.pdbx_strand_id
1 'polypeptide(L)'
;FTVTEYSDYFEMEISESPRVNVFYQGAVLFHKGQVYFLTDQQMRLLKEIKALPLGQDGKKYLQFDSSDRDKLASCLTLFSQMGTVSAPERLQIKSFAPSFYFDREENNRIRLEIQFDYGDKQVSSRQELEELPFSSDADLEERVFQVCLTAGFEADFQSWRQALKAESVYHFFHEIIPVFEKLGNVDLSDKLEELYNLASPQVQIASKGGLLEIQFDFQDIAQEEIDQAMQALVANQDFYIGSSNQVYFFDEETKKIRQNLQELGQFEFKDGSLQARKSLAYSLAHFFEGRDRVSFSQEFQNLAHDLTHPEDFPRQATQVQA
;
A
#
# COMPACT_ATOMS: atom_id res chain seq x y z
N PHE A 1 10.46 -36.18 -16.72
CA PHE A 1 11.55 -35.63 -15.92
C PHE A 1 11.55 -36.38 -14.58
N THR A 2 12.66 -37.03 -14.24
CA THR A 2 12.80 -37.73 -12.96
C THR A 2 14.05 -37.16 -12.25
N VAL A 3 13.88 -36.59 -11.07
CA VAL A 3 14.97 -36.07 -10.26
C VAL A 3 15.33 -37.05 -9.18
N THR A 4 16.61 -37.41 -9.14
CA THR A 4 17.19 -38.28 -8.10
C THR A 4 18.17 -37.42 -7.28
N GLU A 5 18.10 -37.56 -5.96
CA GLU A 5 19.00 -36.92 -5.03
C GLU A 5 20.17 -37.83 -4.67
N TYR A 6 21.35 -37.29 -4.73
CA TYR A 6 22.60 -37.87 -4.25
C TYR A 6 23.17 -37.04 -3.10
N SER A 7 24.25 -37.50 -2.48
CA SER A 7 24.84 -36.79 -1.32
C SER A 7 25.19 -35.34 -1.59
N ASP A 8 25.73 -35.05 -2.79
CA ASP A 8 26.35 -33.78 -3.11
C ASP A 8 25.73 -33.07 -4.32
N TYR A 9 24.81 -33.74 -5.01
CA TYR A 9 24.15 -33.21 -6.20
C TYR A 9 22.77 -33.82 -6.43
N PHE A 10 21.99 -33.15 -7.27
CA PHE A 10 20.76 -33.69 -7.88
C PHE A 10 21.03 -34.06 -9.34
N GLU A 11 20.46 -35.15 -9.77
CA GLU A 11 20.47 -35.56 -11.17
C GLU A 11 19.06 -35.60 -11.73
N MET A 12 18.84 -34.87 -12.82
CA MET A 12 17.58 -34.88 -13.54
C MET A 12 17.72 -35.74 -14.81
N GLU A 13 17.03 -36.85 -14.84
CA GLU A 13 16.83 -37.69 -16.02
C GLU A 13 15.71 -37.12 -16.88
N ILE A 14 15.97 -36.91 -18.15
CA ILE A 14 15.01 -36.43 -19.12
C ILE A 14 14.72 -37.55 -20.13
N SER A 15 13.52 -38.12 -20.03
CA SER A 15 13.03 -39.14 -20.95
C SER A 15 12.08 -38.52 -21.95
N GLU A 16 12.43 -38.49 -23.24
CA GLU A 16 11.58 -37.99 -24.31
C GLU A 16 10.51 -39.02 -24.70
N SER A 17 9.25 -38.58 -24.83
CA SER A 17 8.20 -39.43 -25.39
C SER A 17 8.46 -39.66 -26.87
N PRO A 18 8.53 -40.94 -27.33
CA PRO A 18 8.85 -41.27 -28.75
C PRO A 18 7.78 -40.83 -29.76
N ARG A 19 6.64 -40.32 -29.28
CA ARG A 19 5.50 -39.90 -30.11
C ARG A 19 5.24 -38.39 -30.09
N VAL A 20 6.23 -37.60 -29.81
CA VAL A 20 6.13 -36.14 -29.85
C VAL A 20 6.66 -35.61 -31.14
N ASN A 21 5.81 -34.93 -31.91
CA ASN A 21 6.22 -34.22 -33.13
C ASN A 21 6.25 -32.71 -32.86
N VAL A 22 7.32 -32.07 -33.22
CA VAL A 22 7.56 -30.64 -33.04
C VAL A 22 7.57 -29.93 -34.37
N PHE A 23 6.75 -28.88 -34.50
CA PHE A 23 6.58 -28.11 -35.72
C PHE A 23 6.90 -26.63 -35.48
N TYR A 24 7.04 -25.86 -36.55
CA TYR A 24 7.24 -24.41 -36.50
C TYR A 24 8.37 -23.98 -35.56
N GLN A 25 9.54 -24.60 -35.69
CA GLN A 25 10.74 -24.30 -34.89
C GLN A 25 10.53 -24.43 -33.34
N GLY A 26 9.58 -25.26 -32.95
CA GLY A 26 9.30 -25.50 -31.53
C GLY A 26 8.03 -24.83 -30.98
N ALA A 27 7.37 -23.99 -31.77
CA ALA A 27 6.17 -23.30 -31.34
C ALA A 27 4.94 -24.20 -31.18
N VAL A 28 4.89 -25.31 -31.92
CA VAL A 28 3.77 -26.25 -31.91
C VAL A 28 4.26 -27.66 -31.64
N LEU A 29 3.63 -28.32 -30.69
CA LEU A 29 3.92 -29.68 -30.31
C LEU A 29 2.65 -30.53 -30.49
N PHE A 30 2.79 -31.70 -31.15
CA PHE A 30 1.72 -32.66 -31.31
C PHE A 30 2.04 -33.94 -30.54
N HIS A 31 1.15 -34.31 -29.62
CA HIS A 31 1.28 -35.51 -28.81
C HIS A 31 -0.08 -36.15 -28.57
N LYS A 32 -0.16 -37.47 -28.81
CA LYS A 32 -1.38 -38.28 -28.54
C LYS A 32 -2.69 -37.67 -29.09
N GLY A 33 -2.64 -37.11 -30.31
CA GLY A 33 -3.81 -36.52 -30.94
C GLY A 33 -4.14 -35.09 -30.53
N GLN A 34 -3.35 -34.48 -29.64
CA GLN A 34 -3.53 -33.10 -29.18
C GLN A 34 -2.43 -32.18 -29.72
N VAL A 35 -2.80 -30.93 -29.93
CA VAL A 35 -1.89 -29.86 -30.37
C VAL A 35 -1.68 -28.91 -29.18
N TYR A 36 -0.42 -28.63 -28.91
CA TYR A 36 -0.01 -27.71 -27.81
C TYR A 36 0.76 -26.55 -28.44
N PHE A 37 0.42 -25.34 -28.05
CA PHE A 37 1.16 -24.13 -28.38
C PHE A 37 2.09 -23.80 -27.24
N LEU A 38 3.38 -23.71 -27.51
CA LEU A 38 4.39 -23.43 -26.49
C LEU A 38 4.63 -21.92 -26.36
N THR A 39 4.84 -21.46 -25.13
CA THR A 39 5.31 -20.11 -24.83
C THR A 39 6.77 -19.95 -25.24
N ASP A 40 7.25 -18.69 -25.36
CA ASP A 40 8.65 -18.42 -25.70
C ASP A 40 9.63 -19.07 -24.71
N GLN A 41 9.27 -19.11 -23.44
CA GLN A 41 10.06 -19.75 -22.38
C GLN A 41 10.13 -21.26 -22.56
N GLN A 42 9.00 -21.90 -22.84
CA GLN A 42 8.92 -23.34 -23.12
C GLN A 42 9.67 -23.71 -24.41
N MET A 43 9.61 -22.88 -25.45
CA MET A 43 10.38 -23.09 -26.68
C MET A 43 11.89 -23.04 -26.46
N ARG A 44 12.37 -22.07 -25.66
CA ARG A 44 13.80 -21.97 -25.29
C ARG A 44 14.23 -23.21 -24.53
N LEU A 45 13.48 -23.61 -23.49
CA LEU A 45 13.78 -24.80 -22.72
C LEU A 45 13.81 -26.08 -23.58
N LEU A 46 12.82 -26.24 -24.47
CA LEU A 46 12.79 -27.39 -25.40
C LEU A 46 14.03 -27.43 -26.33
N LYS A 47 14.49 -26.26 -26.78
CA LYS A 47 15.69 -26.14 -27.60
C LYS A 47 16.94 -26.53 -26.79
N GLU A 48 17.07 -26.10 -25.57
CA GLU A 48 18.17 -26.45 -24.69
C GLU A 48 18.18 -27.94 -24.35
N ILE A 49 17.01 -28.51 -23.99
CA ILE A 49 16.87 -29.96 -23.77
C ILE A 49 17.29 -30.77 -25.01
N LYS A 50 16.87 -30.33 -26.20
CA LYS A 50 17.26 -31.00 -27.44
C LYS A 50 18.76 -30.97 -27.71
N ALA A 51 19.43 -29.91 -27.31
CA ALA A 51 20.88 -29.74 -27.49
C ALA A 51 21.72 -30.58 -26.52
N LEU A 52 21.12 -31.12 -25.44
CA LEU A 52 21.83 -31.98 -24.51
C LEU A 52 22.28 -33.28 -25.17
N PRO A 53 23.49 -33.77 -24.85
CA PRO A 53 23.99 -35.04 -25.33
C PRO A 53 23.13 -36.21 -24.78
N LEU A 54 23.00 -37.28 -25.61
CA LEU A 54 22.38 -38.51 -25.19
C LEU A 54 23.40 -39.34 -24.38
N GLY A 55 22.97 -39.86 -23.22
CA GLY A 55 23.69 -40.87 -22.51
C GLY A 55 23.75 -42.22 -23.23
N GLN A 56 24.51 -43.17 -22.67
CA GLN A 56 24.66 -44.52 -23.27
C GLN A 56 23.33 -45.30 -23.28
N ASP A 57 22.42 -44.97 -22.40
CA ASP A 57 21.07 -45.54 -22.27
C ASP A 57 20.00 -44.82 -23.18
N GLY A 58 20.41 -43.83 -23.97
CA GLY A 58 19.53 -43.09 -24.85
C GLY A 58 18.70 -42.01 -24.13
N LYS A 59 19.01 -41.68 -22.87
CA LYS A 59 18.40 -40.61 -22.09
C LYS A 59 19.31 -39.41 -21.97
N LYS A 60 18.78 -38.29 -21.53
CA LYS A 60 19.54 -37.06 -21.28
C LYS A 60 19.59 -36.79 -19.78
N TYR A 61 20.67 -36.25 -19.32
CA TYR A 61 20.93 -35.98 -17.89
C TYR A 61 21.40 -34.55 -17.69
N LEU A 62 20.92 -33.93 -16.60
CA LEU A 62 21.40 -32.68 -16.07
C LEU A 62 21.78 -32.89 -14.61
N GLN A 63 22.93 -32.36 -14.20
CA GLN A 63 23.38 -32.39 -12.82
C GLN A 63 23.34 -30.98 -12.24
N PHE A 64 22.87 -30.87 -11.00
CA PHE A 64 22.77 -29.65 -10.23
C PHE A 64 23.48 -29.86 -8.90
N ASP A 65 24.30 -28.93 -8.48
CA ASP A 65 24.90 -28.95 -7.16
C ASP A 65 23.83 -28.89 -6.06
N SER A 66 24.09 -29.49 -4.89
CA SER A 66 23.15 -29.45 -3.75
C SER A 66 22.84 -28.01 -3.31
N SER A 67 23.76 -27.08 -3.50
CA SER A 67 23.58 -25.64 -3.22
C SER A 67 22.60 -24.95 -4.17
N ASP A 68 22.32 -25.53 -5.34
CA ASP A 68 21.34 -24.99 -6.31
C ASP A 68 19.94 -25.57 -6.13
N ARG A 69 19.63 -26.16 -4.98
CA ARG A 69 18.35 -26.82 -4.66
C ARG A 69 17.14 -25.94 -5.02
N ASP A 70 17.12 -24.69 -4.58
CA ASP A 70 15.96 -23.81 -4.73
C ASP A 70 15.81 -23.33 -6.18
N LYS A 71 16.92 -23.16 -6.91
CA LYS A 71 16.89 -22.89 -8.36
C LYS A 71 16.33 -24.10 -9.12
N LEU A 72 16.76 -25.32 -8.73
CA LEU A 72 16.24 -26.54 -9.34
C LEU A 72 14.73 -26.67 -9.07
N ALA A 73 14.30 -26.47 -7.82
CA ALA A 73 12.88 -26.52 -7.45
C ALA A 73 12.04 -25.51 -8.26
N SER A 74 12.51 -24.29 -8.42
CA SER A 74 11.86 -23.25 -9.25
C SER A 74 11.75 -23.69 -10.73
N CYS A 75 12.80 -24.31 -11.27
CA CYS A 75 12.78 -24.86 -12.63
C CYS A 75 11.77 -26.01 -12.78
N LEU A 76 11.55 -26.85 -11.77
CA LEU A 76 10.62 -27.96 -11.85
C LEU A 76 9.19 -27.52 -12.16
N THR A 77 8.79 -26.32 -11.74
CA THR A 77 7.49 -25.73 -12.08
C THR A 77 7.36 -25.55 -13.61
N LEU A 78 8.41 -25.09 -14.27
CA LEU A 78 8.42 -24.94 -15.73
C LEU A 78 8.43 -26.31 -16.43
N PHE A 79 9.21 -27.27 -15.93
CA PHE A 79 9.25 -28.63 -16.45
C PHE A 79 7.89 -29.35 -16.32
N SER A 80 7.15 -29.10 -15.23
CA SER A 80 5.81 -29.66 -15.02
C SER A 80 4.77 -29.22 -16.06
N GLN A 81 4.96 -28.05 -16.65
CA GLN A 81 4.13 -27.55 -17.76
C GLN A 81 4.44 -28.25 -19.10
N MET A 82 5.58 -28.92 -19.20
CA MET A 82 6.04 -29.60 -20.41
C MET A 82 5.90 -31.13 -20.34
N GLY A 83 5.74 -31.68 -19.15
CA GLY A 83 5.64 -33.11 -18.96
C GLY A 83 5.46 -33.53 -17.51
N THR A 84 5.49 -34.83 -17.25
CA THR A 84 5.41 -35.35 -15.89
C THR A 84 6.74 -35.17 -15.19
N VAL A 85 6.70 -34.61 -13.97
CA VAL A 85 7.86 -34.44 -13.10
C VAL A 85 7.71 -35.37 -11.89
N SER A 86 8.75 -36.16 -11.62
CA SER A 86 8.92 -36.93 -10.40
C SER A 86 10.17 -36.44 -9.70
N ALA A 87 10.03 -35.90 -8.50
CA ALA A 87 11.12 -35.30 -7.75
C ALA A 87 10.99 -35.65 -6.25
N PRO A 88 12.11 -35.64 -5.50
CA PRO A 88 12.10 -35.78 -4.04
C PRO A 88 11.20 -34.72 -3.39
N GLU A 89 10.57 -35.08 -2.26
CA GLU A 89 9.64 -34.21 -1.53
C GLU A 89 10.27 -32.87 -1.14
N ARG A 90 11.56 -32.88 -0.81
CA ARG A 90 12.29 -31.67 -0.43
C ARG A 90 12.51 -30.66 -1.57
N LEU A 91 12.24 -31.02 -2.81
CA LEU A 91 12.21 -30.11 -3.97
C LEU A 91 10.81 -29.56 -4.27
N GLN A 92 9.80 -29.91 -3.49
CA GLN A 92 8.49 -29.29 -3.60
C GLN A 92 8.56 -27.87 -3.03
N ILE A 93 8.17 -26.90 -3.84
CA ILE A 93 8.10 -25.50 -3.41
C ILE A 93 6.88 -25.34 -2.50
N LYS A 94 7.11 -24.97 -1.25
CA LYS A 94 6.04 -24.53 -0.36
C LYS A 94 5.83 -23.04 -0.50
N SER A 95 4.57 -22.64 -0.67
CA SER A 95 4.17 -21.23 -0.58
C SER A 95 4.16 -20.79 0.87
N PHE A 96 4.34 -19.51 1.10
CA PHE A 96 4.26 -18.90 2.43
C PHE A 96 3.36 -17.67 2.42
N ALA A 97 2.93 -17.26 3.60
CA ALA A 97 2.30 -15.96 3.84
C ALA A 97 3.26 -15.11 4.70
N PRO A 98 3.71 -13.95 4.19
CA PRO A 98 4.52 -13.06 5.01
C PRO A 98 3.65 -12.29 6.00
N SER A 99 4.17 -12.11 7.21
CA SER A 99 3.60 -11.24 8.23
C SER A 99 4.64 -10.22 8.66
N PHE A 100 4.21 -8.98 8.84
CA PHE A 100 5.04 -7.83 9.15
C PHE A 100 4.59 -7.23 10.47
N TYR A 101 5.47 -7.18 11.46
CA TYR A 101 5.20 -6.53 12.73
C TYR A 101 6.06 -5.29 12.85
N PHE A 102 5.42 -4.12 12.95
CA PHE A 102 6.07 -2.83 13.12
C PHE A 102 5.94 -2.35 14.55
N ASP A 103 7.06 -1.97 15.15
CA ASP A 103 7.12 -1.43 16.50
C ASP A 103 7.91 -0.12 16.55
N ARG A 104 7.53 0.77 17.45
CA ARG A 104 8.26 2.02 17.70
C ARG A 104 9.25 1.84 18.84
N GLU A 105 10.54 2.02 18.55
CA GLU A 105 11.60 2.05 19.55
C GLU A 105 11.73 3.44 20.21
N GLU A 106 12.29 3.49 21.44
CA GLU A 106 12.42 4.74 22.24
C GLU A 106 13.29 5.82 21.57
N ASN A 107 14.15 5.45 20.63
CA ASN A 107 15.06 6.35 19.91
C ASN A 107 14.47 6.93 18.61
N ASN A 108 13.14 6.98 18.48
CA ASN A 108 12.44 7.39 17.27
C ASN A 108 12.86 6.57 16.03
N ARG A 109 12.95 5.27 16.19
CA ARG A 109 13.10 4.31 15.10
C ARG A 109 11.88 3.42 15.02
N ILE A 110 11.62 2.93 13.83
CA ILE A 110 10.69 1.84 13.59
C ILE A 110 11.52 0.56 13.46
N ARG A 111 11.14 -0.45 14.22
CA ARG A 111 11.61 -1.83 14.08
C ARG A 111 10.57 -2.60 13.31
N LEU A 112 10.99 -3.29 12.26
CA LEU A 112 10.18 -4.21 11.48
C LEU A 112 10.71 -5.63 11.71
N GLU A 113 9.82 -6.52 12.12
CA GLU A 113 10.04 -7.96 12.16
C GLU A 113 9.23 -8.62 11.03
N ILE A 114 9.87 -9.54 10.32
CA ILE A 114 9.24 -10.28 9.23
C ILE A 114 9.11 -11.74 9.66
N GLN A 115 7.96 -12.31 9.43
CA GLN A 115 7.71 -13.73 9.66
C GLN A 115 7.20 -14.36 8.37
N PHE A 116 7.85 -15.44 7.95
CA PHE A 116 7.44 -16.27 6.82
C PHE A 116 6.76 -17.51 7.37
N ASP A 117 5.46 -17.63 7.13
CA ASP A 117 4.64 -18.76 7.61
C ASP A 117 4.41 -19.75 6.47
N TYR A 118 5.03 -20.92 6.58
CA TYR A 118 4.88 -22.06 5.67
C TYR A 118 3.81 -23.08 6.15
N GLY A 119 3.03 -22.71 7.15
CA GLY A 119 1.99 -23.53 7.75
C GLY A 119 2.50 -24.41 8.88
N ASP A 120 3.45 -25.30 8.62
CA ASP A 120 4.08 -26.19 9.61
C ASP A 120 5.38 -25.64 10.20
N LYS A 121 5.94 -24.61 9.59
CA LYS A 121 7.16 -23.94 10.05
C LYS A 121 7.07 -22.44 9.84
N GLN A 122 7.48 -21.68 10.85
CA GLN A 122 7.64 -20.23 10.80
C GLN A 122 9.11 -19.87 10.92
N VAL A 123 9.57 -18.93 10.11
CA VAL A 123 10.95 -18.45 10.07
C VAL A 123 10.98 -16.94 9.99
N SER A 124 12.00 -16.33 10.58
CA SER A 124 12.10 -14.87 10.72
C SER A 124 13.39 -14.27 10.16
N SER A 125 14.33 -15.08 9.74
CA SER A 125 15.62 -14.63 9.26
C SER A 125 16.06 -15.32 7.98
N ARG A 126 16.97 -14.68 7.22
CA ARG A 126 17.58 -15.28 6.02
C ARG A 126 18.29 -16.59 6.34
N GLN A 127 18.97 -16.66 7.48
CA GLN A 127 19.67 -17.88 7.88
C GLN A 127 18.70 -19.04 8.09
N GLU A 128 17.54 -18.79 8.75
CA GLU A 128 16.52 -19.82 8.94
C GLU A 128 15.88 -20.27 7.63
N LEU A 129 15.74 -19.35 6.62
CA LEU A 129 15.29 -19.71 5.28
C LEU A 129 16.25 -20.68 4.58
N GLU A 130 17.57 -20.45 4.70
CA GLU A 130 18.57 -21.34 4.12
C GLU A 130 18.59 -22.74 4.76
N GLU A 131 18.16 -22.86 6.03
CA GLU A 131 18.07 -24.09 6.80
C GLU A 131 16.74 -24.83 6.63
N LEU A 132 15.85 -24.37 5.75
CA LEU A 132 14.56 -25.03 5.51
C LEU A 132 14.75 -26.46 4.97
N PRO A 133 13.99 -27.45 5.48
CA PRO A 133 14.09 -28.84 5.03
C PRO A 133 13.39 -29.07 3.67
N PHE A 134 12.75 -28.06 3.11
CA PHE A 134 12.05 -28.07 1.83
C PHE A 134 12.45 -26.84 1.01
N SER A 135 12.11 -26.81 -0.27
CA SER A 135 12.34 -25.66 -1.12
C SER A 135 11.25 -24.59 -0.92
N SER A 136 11.65 -23.36 -0.95
CA SER A 136 10.78 -22.19 -0.79
C SER A 136 10.68 -21.37 -2.09
N ASP A 137 9.76 -20.42 -2.13
CA ASP A 137 9.64 -19.47 -3.24
C ASP A 137 10.65 -18.33 -3.04
N ALA A 138 11.90 -18.59 -3.44
CA ALA A 138 13.01 -17.65 -3.28
C ALA A 138 12.78 -16.31 -3.99
N ASP A 139 12.03 -16.28 -5.10
CA ASP A 139 11.71 -15.05 -5.81
C ASP A 139 10.74 -14.17 -4.99
N LEU A 140 9.78 -14.78 -4.32
CA LEU A 140 8.85 -14.07 -3.45
C LEU A 140 9.54 -13.60 -2.17
N GLU A 141 10.40 -14.42 -1.56
CA GLU A 141 11.22 -14.05 -0.40
C GLU A 141 12.11 -12.84 -0.70
N GLU A 142 12.84 -12.88 -1.82
CA GLU A 142 13.70 -11.77 -2.22
C GLU A 142 12.86 -10.51 -2.51
N ARG A 143 11.66 -10.64 -3.07
CA ARG A 143 10.75 -9.51 -3.27
C ARG A 143 10.37 -8.86 -1.94
N VAL A 144 10.08 -9.64 -0.90
CA VAL A 144 9.79 -9.12 0.45
C VAL A 144 10.98 -8.31 0.97
N PHE A 145 12.20 -8.84 0.88
CA PHE A 145 13.40 -8.12 1.31
C PHE A 145 13.66 -6.85 0.49
N GLN A 146 13.43 -6.88 -0.81
CA GLN A 146 13.58 -5.71 -1.69
C GLN A 146 12.57 -4.61 -1.35
N VAL A 147 11.36 -4.96 -0.96
CA VAL A 147 10.37 -3.98 -0.48
C VAL A 147 10.85 -3.32 0.81
N CYS A 148 11.43 -4.06 1.76
CA CYS A 148 12.01 -3.48 2.97
C CYS A 148 13.11 -2.47 2.65
N LEU A 149 14.05 -2.82 1.76
CA LEU A 149 15.12 -1.92 1.34
C LEU A 149 14.57 -0.68 0.62
N THR A 150 13.61 -0.84 -0.28
CA THR A 150 12.99 0.27 -1.04
C THR A 150 12.22 1.21 -0.11
N ALA A 151 11.59 0.66 0.92
CA ALA A 151 10.91 1.44 1.97
C ALA A 151 11.89 2.16 2.91
N GLY A 152 13.20 1.96 2.75
CA GLY A 152 14.23 2.64 3.53
C GLY A 152 14.61 1.94 4.84
N PHE A 153 14.24 0.67 5.01
CA PHE A 153 14.66 -0.12 6.15
C PHE A 153 16.06 -0.70 5.93
N GLU A 154 16.87 -0.68 6.96
CA GLU A 154 18.19 -1.31 7.00
C GLU A 154 18.12 -2.60 7.82
N ALA A 155 18.73 -3.67 7.31
CA ALA A 155 18.76 -4.95 8.00
C ALA A 155 19.68 -4.87 9.24
N ASP A 156 19.18 -5.37 10.37
CA ASP A 156 19.93 -5.46 11.63
C ASP A 156 19.65 -6.80 12.31
N PHE A 157 20.54 -7.77 12.13
CA PHE A 157 20.42 -9.17 12.57
C PHE A 157 19.09 -9.82 12.13
N GLN A 158 18.12 -9.94 13.05
CA GLN A 158 16.82 -10.58 12.82
C GLN A 158 15.69 -9.58 12.59
N SER A 159 16.00 -8.30 12.53
CA SER A 159 15.01 -7.23 12.36
C SER A 159 15.48 -6.21 11.34
N TRP A 160 14.58 -5.33 10.96
CA TRP A 160 14.84 -4.20 10.07
C TRP A 160 14.56 -2.91 10.81
N ARG A 161 15.34 -1.88 10.56
CA ARG A 161 15.19 -0.60 11.26
C ARG A 161 15.21 0.58 10.31
N GLN A 162 14.38 1.55 10.63
CA GLN A 162 14.33 2.85 9.94
C GLN A 162 14.17 3.98 10.94
N ALA A 163 14.85 5.12 10.70
CA ALA A 163 14.62 6.32 11.50
C ALA A 163 13.24 6.91 11.16
N LEU A 164 12.47 7.27 12.20
CA LEU A 164 11.17 7.91 12.05
C LEU A 164 11.25 9.36 12.54
N LYS A 165 11.14 10.31 11.60
CA LYS A 165 10.98 11.73 11.90
C LYS A 165 9.51 12.11 11.82
N ALA A 166 9.11 13.17 12.53
CA ALA A 166 7.72 13.64 12.51
C ALA A 166 7.21 13.87 11.09
N GLU A 167 8.04 14.46 10.21
CA GLU A 167 7.69 14.74 8.82
C GLU A 167 7.48 13.47 7.98
N SER A 168 8.10 12.34 8.36
CA SER A 168 7.98 11.07 7.65
C SER A 168 6.86 10.17 8.18
N VAL A 169 6.20 10.52 9.30
CA VAL A 169 5.10 9.73 9.87
C VAL A 169 3.94 9.63 8.87
N TYR A 170 3.57 10.72 8.21
CA TYR A 170 2.52 10.70 7.18
C TYR A 170 2.86 9.73 6.06
N HIS A 171 4.06 9.84 5.49
CA HIS A 171 4.54 8.95 4.42
C HIS A 171 4.56 7.48 4.87
N PHE A 172 4.97 7.21 6.12
CA PHE A 172 4.98 5.87 6.67
C PHE A 172 3.59 5.23 6.66
N PHE A 173 2.57 5.89 7.21
CA PHE A 173 1.22 5.32 7.30
C PHE A 173 0.48 5.28 5.95
N HIS A 174 0.68 6.26 5.08
CA HIS A 174 -0.09 6.38 3.84
C HIS A 174 0.59 5.77 2.60
N GLU A 175 1.90 5.59 2.62
CA GLU A 175 2.62 5.08 1.46
C GLU A 175 3.38 3.78 1.77
N ILE A 176 4.07 3.68 2.92
CA ILE A 176 4.86 2.50 3.25
C ILE A 176 3.96 1.35 3.71
N ILE A 177 3.13 1.53 4.74
CA ILE A 177 2.25 0.48 5.26
C ILE A 177 1.39 -0.18 4.17
N PRO A 178 0.72 0.56 3.26
CA PRO A 178 -0.09 -0.04 2.19
C PRO A 178 0.69 -0.91 1.20
N VAL A 179 2.01 -0.72 1.08
CA VAL A 179 2.86 -1.59 0.25
C VAL A 179 3.04 -2.95 0.91
N PHE A 180 3.26 -2.98 2.23
CA PHE A 180 3.37 -4.23 2.99
C PHE A 180 2.04 -4.97 3.10
N GLU A 181 0.91 -4.27 3.26
CA GLU A 181 -0.44 -4.86 3.27
C GLU A 181 -0.77 -5.61 1.96
N LYS A 182 -0.21 -5.19 0.83
CA LYS A 182 -0.36 -5.90 -0.45
C LYS A 182 0.44 -7.20 -0.53
N LEU A 183 1.46 -7.36 0.31
CA LEU A 183 2.30 -8.55 0.36
C LEU A 183 1.81 -9.57 1.38
N GLY A 184 1.28 -9.12 2.53
CA GLY A 184 0.84 -10.00 3.60
C GLY A 184 0.19 -9.27 4.76
N ASN A 185 0.13 -9.93 5.92
CA ASN A 185 -0.46 -9.36 7.12
C ASN A 185 0.46 -8.29 7.73
N VAL A 186 -0.13 -7.19 8.14
CA VAL A 186 0.58 -6.09 8.83
C VAL A 186 -0.04 -5.89 10.20
N ASP A 187 0.81 -5.93 11.23
CA ASP A 187 0.45 -5.63 12.60
C ASP A 187 1.31 -4.47 13.11
N LEU A 188 0.68 -3.53 13.80
CA LEU A 188 1.33 -2.36 14.39
C LEU A 188 1.30 -2.46 15.91
N SER A 189 2.39 -2.03 16.58
CA SER A 189 2.34 -1.90 18.05
C SER A 189 1.48 -0.70 18.47
N ASP A 190 0.89 -0.78 19.65
CA ASP A 190 0.10 0.33 20.25
C ASP A 190 0.87 1.65 20.22
N LYS A 191 2.19 1.62 20.51
CA LYS A 191 3.08 2.79 20.48
C LYS A 191 3.21 3.43 19.10
N LEU A 192 3.07 2.63 18.05
CA LEU A 192 3.13 3.11 16.68
C LEU A 192 1.76 3.62 16.23
N GLU A 193 0.69 2.93 16.61
CA GLU A 193 -0.69 3.37 16.37
C GLU A 193 -1.01 4.71 17.04
N GLU A 194 -0.47 4.96 18.25
CA GLU A 194 -0.59 6.25 18.95
C GLU A 194 -0.02 7.45 18.17
N LEU A 195 0.81 7.21 17.15
CA LEU A 195 1.28 8.29 16.26
C LEU A 195 0.24 8.67 15.20
N TYR A 196 -0.78 7.84 15.00
CA TYR A 196 -1.83 8.08 14.02
C TYR A 196 -2.99 8.84 14.66
N ASN A 197 -2.86 10.16 14.78
CA ASN A 197 -3.89 11.00 15.34
C ASN A 197 -4.71 11.65 14.22
N LEU A 198 -6.00 11.38 14.17
CA LEU A 198 -6.91 12.02 13.22
C LEU A 198 -7.38 13.36 13.75
N ALA A 199 -7.10 14.43 13.01
CA ALA A 199 -7.67 15.75 13.27
C ALA A 199 -9.01 15.87 12.53
N SER A 200 -10.08 15.77 13.29
CA SER A 200 -11.46 15.73 12.80
C SER A 200 -12.27 16.90 13.40
N PRO A 201 -12.07 18.14 12.93
CA PRO A 201 -12.68 19.30 13.55
C PRO A 201 -14.19 19.35 13.36
N GLN A 202 -14.88 19.93 14.35
CA GLN A 202 -16.23 20.47 14.18
C GLN A 202 -16.12 21.85 13.51
N VAL A 203 -16.98 22.13 12.55
CA VAL A 203 -16.96 23.38 11.81
C VAL A 203 -18.22 24.19 12.12
N GLN A 204 -18.04 25.41 12.55
CA GLN A 204 -19.12 26.33 12.80
C GLN A 204 -19.06 27.49 11.81
N ILE A 205 -20.19 27.76 11.14
CA ILE A 205 -20.33 28.89 10.20
C ILE A 205 -21.30 29.88 10.80
N ALA A 206 -20.84 31.11 10.99
CA ALA A 206 -21.62 32.19 11.60
C ALA A 206 -21.56 33.47 10.73
N SER A 207 -22.57 34.33 10.94
CA SER A 207 -22.56 35.70 10.41
C SER A 207 -22.28 36.67 11.56
N LYS A 208 -21.16 37.40 11.48
CA LYS A 208 -20.74 38.33 12.54
C LYS A 208 -20.10 39.58 11.94
N GLY A 209 -20.48 40.75 12.45
CA GLY A 209 -19.82 42.00 12.09
C GLY A 209 -19.80 42.37 10.59
N GLY A 210 -20.75 41.86 9.80
CA GLY A 210 -20.80 42.12 8.35
C GLY A 210 -20.04 41.12 7.49
N LEU A 211 -19.38 40.12 8.10
CA LEU A 211 -18.65 39.05 7.44
C LEU A 211 -19.25 37.68 7.82
N LEU A 212 -18.86 36.66 7.08
CA LEU A 212 -19.02 35.26 7.48
C LEU A 212 -17.76 34.82 8.19
N GLU A 213 -17.93 34.10 9.28
CA GLU A 213 -16.84 33.54 10.10
C GLU A 213 -17.00 32.03 10.11
N ILE A 214 -15.93 31.30 9.72
CA ILE A 214 -15.87 29.84 9.73
C ILE A 214 -14.81 29.42 10.74
N GLN A 215 -15.24 28.76 11.81
CA GLN A 215 -14.39 28.30 12.90
C GLN A 215 -14.26 26.79 12.83
N PHE A 216 -13.04 26.31 13.08
CA PHE A 216 -12.72 24.90 13.19
C PHE A 216 -12.35 24.60 14.63
N ASP A 217 -13.08 23.70 15.26
CA ASP A 217 -12.81 23.22 16.62
C ASP A 217 -12.15 21.85 16.54
N PHE A 218 -10.84 21.83 16.75
CA PHE A 218 -10.03 20.62 16.79
C PHE A 218 -9.93 20.15 18.24
N GLN A 219 -10.75 19.17 18.61
CA GLN A 219 -10.82 18.67 19.99
C GLN A 219 -9.49 18.09 20.51
N ASP A 220 -8.67 17.53 19.61
CA ASP A 220 -7.43 16.82 19.94
C ASP A 220 -6.17 17.69 19.80
N ILE A 221 -6.29 18.93 19.33
CA ILE A 221 -5.19 19.89 19.17
C ILE A 221 -5.27 20.94 20.28
N ALA A 222 -4.14 21.23 20.92
CA ALA A 222 -4.08 22.25 21.96
C ALA A 222 -4.53 23.62 21.43
N GLN A 223 -5.27 24.38 22.23
CA GLN A 223 -5.88 25.66 21.82
C GLN A 223 -4.85 26.63 21.24
N GLU A 224 -3.63 26.63 21.77
CA GLU A 224 -2.53 27.49 21.34
C GLU A 224 -1.99 27.10 19.93
N GLU A 225 -2.29 25.88 19.48
CA GLU A 225 -1.80 25.33 18.21
C GLU A 225 -2.86 25.35 17.10
N ILE A 226 -4.11 25.68 17.41
CA ILE A 226 -5.21 25.67 16.43
C ILE A 226 -4.91 26.57 15.24
N ASP A 227 -4.35 27.74 15.46
CA ASP A 227 -4.01 28.69 14.38
C ASP A 227 -2.99 28.08 13.40
N GLN A 228 -2.00 27.36 13.91
CA GLN A 228 -0.99 26.71 13.08
C GLN A 228 -1.57 25.52 12.31
N ALA A 229 -2.43 24.72 12.97
CA ALA A 229 -3.14 23.64 12.31
C ALA A 229 -4.05 24.14 11.18
N MET A 230 -4.75 25.27 11.42
CA MET A 230 -5.56 25.94 10.41
C MET A 230 -4.72 26.47 9.23
N GLN A 231 -3.56 27.06 9.51
CA GLN A 231 -2.64 27.51 8.46
C GLN A 231 -2.15 26.32 7.61
N ALA A 232 -1.81 25.19 8.25
CA ALA A 232 -1.42 23.98 7.54
C ALA A 232 -2.57 23.46 6.65
N LEU A 233 -3.80 23.43 7.18
CA LEU A 233 -4.99 23.02 6.44
C LEU A 233 -5.22 23.90 5.22
N VAL A 234 -5.19 25.23 5.38
CA VAL A 234 -5.38 26.21 4.30
C VAL A 234 -4.25 26.14 3.27
N ALA A 235 -3.02 25.88 3.71
CA ALA A 235 -1.86 25.69 2.84
C ALA A 235 -1.86 24.36 2.06
N ASN A 236 -2.96 23.62 2.12
CA ASN A 236 -3.13 22.33 1.43
C ASN A 236 -2.19 21.21 1.92
N GLN A 237 -1.81 21.27 3.19
CA GLN A 237 -1.11 20.17 3.84
C GLN A 237 -2.11 19.11 4.28
N ASP A 238 -1.71 17.85 4.26
CA ASP A 238 -2.56 16.72 4.67
C ASP A 238 -2.40 16.35 6.15
N PHE A 239 -1.46 17.00 6.82
CA PHE A 239 -1.19 16.82 8.25
C PHE A 239 -0.63 18.10 8.87
N TYR A 240 -0.64 18.15 10.19
CA TYR A 240 -0.03 19.18 11.02
C TYR A 240 0.91 18.54 12.04
N ILE A 241 2.06 19.15 12.31
CA ILE A 241 3.01 18.71 13.33
C ILE A 241 2.93 19.68 14.50
N GLY A 242 2.46 19.19 15.66
CA GLY A 242 2.39 19.98 16.89
C GLY A 242 3.76 20.22 17.51
N SER A 243 3.81 21.13 18.51
CA SER A 243 5.04 21.52 19.22
C SER A 243 5.71 20.35 19.95
N SER A 244 4.95 19.34 20.33
CA SER A 244 5.43 18.08 20.93
C SER A 244 5.94 17.05 19.91
N ASN A 245 6.08 17.40 18.63
CA ASN A 245 6.34 16.50 17.51
C ASN A 245 5.25 15.42 17.29
N GLN A 246 4.06 15.65 17.81
CA GLN A 246 2.90 14.84 17.55
C GLN A 246 2.33 15.19 16.17
N VAL A 247 1.98 14.17 15.36
CA VAL A 247 1.48 14.37 14.01
C VAL A 247 -0.04 14.17 14.00
N TYR A 248 -0.77 15.13 13.47
CA TYR A 248 -2.22 15.12 13.34
C TYR A 248 -2.60 15.06 11.87
N PHE A 249 -3.27 14.01 11.44
CA PHE A 249 -3.72 13.80 10.06
C PHE A 249 -5.09 14.41 9.85
N PHE A 250 -5.23 15.26 8.85
CA PHE A 250 -6.55 15.74 8.44
C PHE A 250 -7.31 14.61 7.75
N ASP A 251 -8.49 14.27 8.27
CA ASP A 251 -9.32 13.22 7.70
C ASP A 251 -9.93 13.63 6.34
N GLU A 252 -10.47 12.66 5.64
CA GLU A 252 -11.00 12.88 4.28
C GLU A 252 -12.16 13.88 4.24
N GLU A 253 -12.95 13.97 5.30
CA GLU A 253 -14.00 14.94 5.37
C GLU A 253 -13.46 16.36 5.55
N THR A 254 -12.46 16.53 6.41
CA THR A 254 -11.75 17.80 6.60
C THR A 254 -11.07 18.25 5.30
N LYS A 255 -10.45 17.33 4.56
CA LYS A 255 -9.85 17.61 3.24
C LYS A 255 -10.91 18.05 2.23
N LYS A 256 -12.10 17.42 2.20
CA LYS A 256 -13.23 17.83 1.36
C LYS A 256 -13.78 19.21 1.73
N ILE A 257 -13.90 19.50 3.04
CA ILE A 257 -14.29 20.82 3.51
C ILE A 257 -13.30 21.87 3.00
N ARG A 258 -12.00 21.63 3.16
CA ARG A 258 -10.93 22.47 2.64
C ARG A 258 -11.06 22.72 1.13
N GLN A 259 -11.23 21.66 0.34
CA GLN A 259 -11.40 21.76 -1.12
C GLN A 259 -12.59 22.65 -1.50
N ASN A 260 -13.75 22.46 -0.87
CA ASN A 260 -14.93 23.28 -1.10
C ASN A 260 -14.69 24.76 -0.76
N LEU A 261 -13.97 25.03 0.34
CA LEU A 261 -13.60 26.40 0.69
C LEU A 261 -12.66 27.03 -0.35
N GLN A 262 -11.67 26.27 -0.83
CA GLN A 262 -10.76 26.73 -1.86
C GLN A 262 -11.44 27.04 -3.21
N GLU A 263 -12.44 26.23 -3.61
CA GLU A 263 -13.23 26.47 -4.82
C GLU A 263 -14.04 27.78 -4.73
N LEU A 264 -14.49 28.14 -3.55
CA LEU A 264 -15.17 29.41 -3.30
C LEU A 264 -14.22 30.62 -3.30
N GLY A 265 -12.93 30.41 -3.07
CA GLY A 265 -11.82 31.27 -3.49
C GLY A 265 -11.68 32.66 -2.85
N GLN A 266 -12.32 32.97 -1.71
CA GLN A 266 -12.29 34.32 -1.10
C GLN A 266 -12.30 34.31 0.44
N PHE A 267 -11.39 33.52 1.03
CA PHE A 267 -11.27 33.43 2.49
C PHE A 267 -9.98 34.08 2.96
N GLU A 268 -10.06 34.84 4.04
CA GLU A 268 -8.91 35.36 4.77
C GLU A 268 -8.85 34.69 6.15
N PHE A 269 -7.67 34.20 6.52
CA PHE A 269 -7.46 33.65 7.86
C PHE A 269 -7.12 34.81 8.80
N LYS A 270 -7.95 35.01 9.82
CA LYS A 270 -7.78 36.09 10.79
C LYS A 270 -8.41 35.69 12.12
N ASP A 271 -7.66 35.96 13.22
CA ASP A 271 -8.12 35.76 14.60
C ASP A 271 -8.69 34.32 14.83
N GLY A 272 -7.98 33.28 14.34
CA GLY A 272 -8.38 31.87 14.54
C GLY A 272 -9.57 31.39 13.70
N SER A 273 -10.01 32.18 12.74
CA SER A 273 -11.13 31.85 11.87
C SER A 273 -10.86 32.18 10.41
N LEU A 274 -11.58 31.52 9.50
CA LEU A 274 -11.65 31.93 8.09
C LEU A 274 -12.79 32.93 7.92
N GLN A 275 -12.47 34.10 7.38
CA GLN A 275 -13.44 35.17 7.13
C GLN A 275 -13.77 35.27 5.65
N ALA A 276 -15.03 35.51 5.34
CA ALA A 276 -15.54 35.65 3.98
C ALA A 276 -16.64 36.73 3.87
N ARG A 277 -16.93 37.15 2.64
CA ARG A 277 -18.01 38.08 2.36
C ARG A 277 -19.39 37.39 2.53
N LYS A 278 -20.38 38.15 3.01
CA LYS A 278 -21.77 37.67 3.17
C LYS A 278 -22.39 37.11 1.88
N SER A 279 -21.96 37.58 0.71
CA SER A 279 -22.44 37.09 -0.58
C SER A 279 -22.17 35.60 -0.82
N LEU A 280 -21.24 34.98 -0.07
CA LEU A 280 -20.97 33.54 -0.15
C LEU A 280 -21.88 32.68 0.73
N ALA A 281 -22.82 33.27 1.50
CA ALA A 281 -23.67 32.51 2.42
C ALA A 281 -24.48 31.43 1.72
N TYR A 282 -25.06 31.72 0.56
CA TYR A 282 -25.79 30.73 -0.23
C TYR A 282 -24.90 29.55 -0.66
N SER A 283 -23.77 29.84 -1.23
CA SER A 283 -22.82 28.82 -1.69
C SER A 283 -22.33 27.96 -0.53
N LEU A 284 -21.99 28.57 0.61
CA LEU A 284 -21.58 27.84 1.82
C LEU A 284 -22.71 26.95 2.36
N ALA A 285 -23.95 27.47 2.43
CA ALA A 285 -25.09 26.68 2.87
C ALA A 285 -25.29 25.45 1.97
N HIS A 286 -25.22 25.63 0.66
CA HIS A 286 -25.41 24.56 -0.33
C HIS A 286 -24.27 23.52 -0.29
N PHE A 287 -22.99 23.94 -0.19
CA PHE A 287 -21.84 23.03 -0.12
C PHE A 287 -21.80 22.20 1.14
N PHE A 288 -22.33 22.73 2.24
CA PHE A 288 -22.24 22.08 3.55
C PHE A 288 -23.58 21.53 4.06
N GLU A 289 -24.62 21.58 3.27
CA GLU A 289 -25.93 21.00 3.58
C GLU A 289 -25.80 19.49 3.84
N GLY A 290 -26.37 19.04 4.98
CA GLY A 290 -26.40 17.61 5.34
C GLY A 290 -25.06 17.03 5.82
N ARG A 291 -24.06 17.86 6.14
CA ARG A 291 -22.80 17.39 6.74
C ARG A 291 -22.88 17.40 8.25
N ASP A 292 -22.67 16.26 8.89
CA ASP A 292 -22.84 16.06 10.34
C ASP A 292 -21.90 16.92 11.19
N ARG A 293 -20.71 17.29 10.65
CA ARG A 293 -19.72 18.09 11.38
C ARG A 293 -19.82 19.59 11.13
N VAL A 294 -20.73 20.04 10.31
CA VAL A 294 -20.90 21.46 10.02
C VAL A 294 -22.17 21.99 10.64
N SER A 295 -22.02 23.01 11.48
CA SER A 295 -23.12 23.71 12.12
C SER A 295 -23.23 25.14 11.64
N PHE A 296 -24.47 25.64 11.58
CA PHE A 296 -24.76 26.99 11.12
C PHE A 296 -25.43 27.79 12.25
N SER A 297 -24.95 29.02 12.46
CA SER A 297 -25.66 29.93 13.37
C SER A 297 -27.01 30.33 12.79
N GLN A 298 -27.97 30.71 13.67
CA GLN A 298 -29.29 31.15 13.25
C GLN A 298 -29.22 32.37 12.30
N GLU A 299 -28.31 33.30 12.58
CA GLU A 299 -28.11 34.49 11.75
C GLU A 299 -27.59 34.13 10.34
N PHE A 300 -26.70 33.13 10.25
CA PHE A 300 -26.24 32.61 8.96
C PHE A 300 -27.38 31.95 8.19
N GLN A 301 -28.18 31.10 8.84
CA GLN A 301 -29.33 30.43 8.20
C GLN A 301 -30.34 31.45 7.66
N ASN A 302 -30.66 32.47 8.42
CA ASN A 302 -31.55 33.55 7.99
C ASN A 302 -30.96 34.27 6.77
N LEU A 303 -29.65 34.62 6.80
CA LEU A 303 -28.97 35.27 5.70
C LEU A 303 -28.96 34.40 4.43
N ALA A 304 -28.69 33.10 4.55
CA ALA A 304 -28.72 32.17 3.42
C ALA A 304 -30.13 32.05 2.83
N HIS A 305 -31.17 31.97 3.67
CA HIS A 305 -32.55 31.97 3.27
C HIS A 305 -32.95 33.25 2.51
N ASP A 306 -32.58 34.40 3.06
CA ASP A 306 -32.89 35.69 2.45
C ASP A 306 -32.27 35.84 1.05
N LEU A 307 -31.05 35.31 0.85
CA LEU A 307 -30.39 35.29 -0.46
C LEU A 307 -31.04 34.35 -1.47
N THR A 308 -31.72 33.29 -1.01
CA THR A 308 -32.43 32.33 -1.88
C THR A 308 -33.84 32.78 -2.23
N HIS A 309 -34.50 33.60 -1.37
CA HIS A 309 -35.88 34.04 -1.53
C HIS A 309 -35.93 35.59 -1.52
N PRO A 310 -35.37 36.25 -2.52
CA PRO A 310 -35.34 37.72 -2.58
C PRO A 310 -36.73 38.34 -2.69
N GLU A 311 -37.77 37.57 -3.06
CA GLU A 311 -39.18 37.98 -3.08
C GLU A 311 -39.76 38.20 -1.69
N ASP A 312 -39.20 37.57 -0.64
CA ASP A 312 -39.66 37.72 0.74
C ASP A 312 -39.16 38.99 1.43
N PHE A 313 -38.27 39.76 0.76
CA PHE A 313 -37.84 41.04 1.27
C PHE A 313 -39.02 42.06 1.22
N PRO A 314 -39.33 42.71 2.37
CA PRO A 314 -40.29 43.82 2.34
C PRO A 314 -39.73 44.91 1.42
N ARG A 315 -40.40 45.14 0.29
CA ARG A 315 -40.12 46.25 -0.63
C ARG A 315 -40.37 47.54 0.16
N GLN A 316 -39.31 48.18 0.67
CA GLN A 316 -39.39 49.53 1.13
C GLN A 316 -39.77 50.40 -0.07
N ALA A 317 -40.99 50.82 -0.11
CA ALA A 317 -41.44 51.81 -1.08
C ALA A 317 -40.63 53.10 -0.84
N THR A 318 -39.68 53.37 -1.71
CA THR A 318 -39.04 54.68 -1.74
C THR A 318 -40.10 55.70 -2.15
N GLN A 319 -40.66 56.41 -1.16
CA GLN A 319 -41.43 57.61 -1.46
C GLN A 319 -40.47 58.64 -2.05
N VAL A 320 -40.45 58.74 -3.37
CA VAL A 320 -39.89 59.89 -4.05
C VAL A 320 -40.84 61.04 -3.78
N GLN A 321 -40.48 61.94 -2.86
CA GLN A 321 -41.14 63.22 -2.72
C GLN A 321 -40.79 64.06 -3.94
N ALA A 322 -41.88 64.44 -4.65
CA ALA A 322 -41.83 65.38 -5.78
C ALA A 322 -41.63 66.83 -5.29
#